data_e530b622b68d4a2a04cbb7fd5dbbc640
#
_entry.id   e530b622b68d4a2a04cbb7fd5dbbc640
#
_cell.length_a   1.000
_cell.length_b   1.000
_cell.length_c   1.000
_cell.angle_alpha   90.00
_cell.angle_beta   90.00
_cell.angle_gamma   90.00
#
_symmetry.space_group_name_H-M   'P 1'
#
loop_
_entity.id
_entity.type
_entity.pdbx_description
1 polymer ?
#
loop_
_entity_poly.entity_id
_entity_poly.type
_entity_poly.pdbx_seq_one_letter_code
_entity_poly.pdbx_strand_id
1 'polypeptide(L)'
;MNIRSEIAPMPLGERGKAGFPAVWQKIFMLGAFGFFALAGCSSPARTSISEPVQSVTDQTTATTAFSPTDTPTPIDTATPTQTNMPAIINPLTGLPVSDAALIQRRPLAIKVSNYPRTARPQAGLSYADLLFEFYQEYGLTRWQAIYLSRDVDKVGPIRSGRRIDVPLMRAYQSMLTFCAEFDTTWDYMDEEGVRNLLLYFGPVGPPAMWRDNTQIPINGIYGNTAELRKAAKYLKIPDIVPNLDGMVFSETPLAMSAKGSLLRVRFPSDTAIAEWRYNPSDGNYYRWSETDKGGMAPLMDRLTNNQLSVSNLIVVYVNFIQRNGDQIYELELFGEGKALFFRDGMEENGGWRLPKIDRPLQFFGPDGPFDLKPGVSWIVLVEDSSTETQTGDDWEVKFGQPTMGT
;
A
#
# COMPACT_ATOMS: atom_id res chain seq x y z
N MET A 1 20.66 -57.92 4.30
CA MET A 1 19.42 -57.92 5.10
C MET A 1 18.78 -56.55 4.96
N ASN A 2 17.91 -56.42 3.94
CA ASN A 2 17.25 -55.18 3.53
C ASN A 2 15.96 -55.04 4.31
N ILE A 3 15.75 -53.95 5.03
CA ILE A 3 14.47 -53.54 5.57
C ILE A 3 14.08 -52.24 4.89
N ARG A 4 13.24 -52.33 3.84
CA ARG A 4 12.44 -51.23 3.32
C ARG A 4 11.18 -51.15 4.21
N SER A 5 10.98 -50.04 4.89
CA SER A 5 9.70 -49.68 5.49
C SER A 5 8.88 -48.90 4.46
N GLU A 6 7.85 -49.57 3.94
CA GLU A 6 6.77 -48.96 3.16
C GLU A 6 5.93 -48.07 4.08
N ILE A 7 5.86 -46.79 3.76
CA ILE A 7 4.87 -45.89 4.34
C ILE A 7 3.68 -45.87 3.37
N ALA A 8 2.58 -46.54 3.79
CA ALA A 8 1.31 -46.51 3.08
C ALA A 8 0.68 -45.10 3.11
N PRO A 9 0.03 -44.62 2.04
CA PRO A 9 -0.69 -43.36 2.05
C PRO A 9 -1.93 -43.45 2.93
N MET A 10 -2.10 -42.44 3.80
CA MET A 10 -3.34 -42.27 4.60
C MET A 10 -4.52 -41.94 3.66
N PRO A 11 -5.72 -42.48 3.92
CA PRO A 11 -6.91 -42.16 3.14
C PRO A 11 -7.34 -40.71 3.40
N LEU A 12 -7.74 -40.03 2.33
CA LEU A 12 -8.36 -38.70 2.33
C LEU A 12 -9.68 -38.79 3.13
N GLY A 13 -9.66 -38.31 4.37
CA GLY A 13 -10.85 -38.15 5.18
C GLY A 13 -11.79 -37.13 4.56
N GLU A 14 -13.06 -37.45 4.54
CA GLU A 14 -14.19 -36.64 4.11
C GLU A 14 -14.09 -35.22 4.71
N ARG A 15 -14.00 -34.22 3.86
CA ARG A 15 -14.06 -32.81 4.26
C ARG A 15 -15.48 -32.49 4.67
N GLY A 16 -15.71 -32.43 5.97
CA GLY A 16 -16.95 -31.91 6.53
C GLY A 16 -17.14 -30.47 6.04
N LYS A 17 -18.24 -30.23 5.34
CA LYS A 17 -18.75 -28.88 5.03
C LYS A 17 -19.05 -28.20 6.36
N ALA A 18 -18.09 -27.44 6.89
CA ALA A 18 -18.33 -26.50 7.98
C ALA A 18 -19.11 -25.31 7.38
N GLY A 19 -20.42 -25.46 7.30
CA GLY A 19 -21.32 -24.36 7.01
C GLY A 19 -21.19 -23.31 8.10
N PHE A 20 -20.90 -22.09 7.75
CA PHE A 20 -21.00 -20.94 8.62
C PHE A 20 -22.44 -20.86 9.15
N PRO A 21 -22.66 -20.60 10.45
CA PRO A 21 -23.99 -20.44 10.97
C PRO A 21 -24.71 -19.28 10.28
N ALA A 22 -25.94 -19.49 9.87
CA ALA A 22 -26.83 -18.60 9.12
C ALA A 22 -27.14 -17.24 9.78
N VAL A 23 -26.45 -16.91 10.87
CA VAL A 23 -26.61 -15.64 11.61
C VAL A 23 -26.00 -14.44 10.87
N TRP A 24 -25.08 -14.65 9.94
CA TRP A 24 -24.38 -13.55 9.27
C TRP A 24 -25.09 -12.96 8.05
N GLN A 25 -26.09 -13.64 7.50
CA GLN A 25 -26.86 -13.14 6.35
C GLN A 25 -27.93 -12.11 6.70
N LYS A 26 -28.28 -11.90 7.98
CA LYS A 26 -29.37 -10.99 8.40
C LYS A 26 -28.95 -9.62 8.92
N ILE A 27 -27.66 -9.29 8.96
CA ILE A 27 -27.18 -8.00 9.51
C ILE A 27 -27.11 -6.89 8.45
N PHE A 28 -27.33 -7.19 7.18
CA PHE A 28 -27.23 -6.19 6.08
C PHE A 28 -28.53 -5.46 5.73
N MET A 29 -29.65 -5.70 6.42
CA MET A 29 -30.95 -5.10 6.03
C MET A 29 -31.72 -4.46 7.17
N LEU A 30 -31.12 -3.76 8.10
CA LEU A 30 -31.88 -2.87 9.01
C LEU A 30 -31.00 -1.79 9.60
N GLY A 31 -31.06 -0.61 9.04
CA GLY A 31 -30.35 0.57 9.51
C GLY A 31 -30.90 1.86 8.94
N ALA A 32 -32.22 2.04 9.01
CA ALA A 32 -32.85 3.34 8.75
C ALA A 32 -33.74 3.69 9.94
N PHE A 33 -33.63 4.95 10.38
CA PHE A 33 -34.47 5.69 11.33
C PHE A 33 -34.31 5.44 12.83
N GLY A 34 -33.85 6.48 13.48
CA GLY A 34 -33.95 6.72 14.92
C GLY A 34 -33.45 8.12 15.27
N PHE A 35 -34.33 9.12 15.13
CA PHE A 35 -34.18 10.46 15.69
C PHE A 35 -34.17 10.36 17.21
N PHE A 36 -33.22 10.98 17.90
CA PHE A 36 -33.43 11.48 19.26
C PHE A 36 -32.69 12.81 19.44
N ALA A 37 -33.46 13.74 19.97
CA ALA A 37 -33.10 15.12 20.23
C ALA A 37 -32.68 15.32 21.69
N LEU A 38 -31.83 16.34 21.88
CA LEU A 38 -31.68 17.23 23.04
C LEU A 38 -31.26 16.64 24.40
N ALA A 39 -30.12 17.14 24.88
CA ALA A 39 -30.05 17.97 26.10
C ALA A 39 -28.63 18.54 26.28
N GLY A 40 -28.55 19.85 26.39
CA GLY A 40 -27.31 20.57 26.68
C GLY A 40 -26.96 20.49 28.15
N CYS A 41 -25.67 20.64 28.46
CA CYS A 41 -25.16 21.11 29.74
C CYS A 41 -23.85 21.87 29.54
N SER A 42 -23.83 23.03 30.16
CA SER A 42 -22.87 24.09 30.14
C SER A 42 -21.52 23.74 30.80
N SER A 43 -20.44 24.30 30.24
CA SER A 43 -19.10 24.35 30.81
C SER A 43 -18.97 25.32 31.97
N PRO A 44 -18.04 25.11 32.90
CA PRO A 44 -17.41 26.22 33.61
C PRO A 44 -15.98 26.46 33.11
N ALA A 45 -15.68 27.75 32.97
CA ALA A 45 -14.38 28.31 32.65
C ALA A 45 -13.34 27.99 33.73
N ARG A 46 -12.11 27.69 33.32
CA ARG A 46 -10.95 27.69 34.22
C ARG A 46 -10.07 28.89 33.94
N THR A 47 -9.89 29.66 35.01
CA THR A 47 -9.06 30.82 35.14
C THR A 47 -7.58 30.48 35.06
N SER A 48 -6.84 31.24 34.27
CA SER A 48 -5.38 31.21 34.18
C SER A 48 -4.78 31.96 35.38
N ILE A 49 -3.87 31.30 36.08
CA ILE A 49 -3.01 31.91 37.09
C ILE A 49 -1.62 32.03 36.48
N SER A 50 -1.14 33.25 36.35
CA SER A 50 0.23 33.61 35.99
C SER A 50 1.07 33.73 37.25
N GLU A 51 2.18 32.99 37.33
CA GLU A 51 3.21 33.21 38.36
C GLU A 51 4.35 34.07 37.80
N PRO A 52 5.02 34.88 38.64
CA PRO A 52 6.01 35.85 38.18
C PRO A 52 7.43 35.26 38.08
N VAL A 53 8.13 35.73 37.09
CA VAL A 53 9.56 35.45 36.82
C VAL A 53 10.40 36.17 37.89
N GLN A 54 11.24 35.44 38.62
CA GLN A 54 12.30 36.00 39.48
C GLN A 54 13.60 36.18 38.65
N SER A 55 14.10 37.38 38.63
CA SER A 55 15.41 37.78 38.12
C SER A 55 16.52 37.31 39.05
N VAL A 56 17.52 36.62 38.53
CA VAL A 56 18.75 36.25 39.23
C VAL A 56 19.86 37.20 38.80
N THR A 57 20.45 37.86 39.83
CA THR A 57 21.50 38.87 39.78
C THR A 57 22.86 38.25 39.42
N ASP A 58 23.62 38.92 38.56
CA ASP A 58 25.00 38.64 38.22
C ASP A 58 25.94 38.65 39.45
N GLN A 59 26.71 37.60 39.63
CA GLN A 59 27.94 37.62 40.42
C GLN A 59 29.17 37.52 39.54
N THR A 60 29.93 38.59 39.51
CA THR A 60 31.26 38.70 38.90
C THR A 60 32.28 37.92 39.73
N THR A 61 32.88 36.88 39.13
CA THR A 61 34.03 36.18 39.73
C THR A 61 35.31 36.53 38.97
N ALA A 62 36.33 36.95 39.75
CA ALA A 62 37.60 37.40 39.23
C ALA A 62 38.42 36.29 38.51
N THR A 63 38.94 36.62 37.34
CA THR A 63 39.77 35.76 36.50
C THR A 63 41.23 35.86 36.97
N THR A 64 41.82 34.76 37.43
CA THR A 64 43.27 34.58 37.57
C THR A 64 43.89 34.15 36.23
N ALA A 65 44.85 34.92 35.77
CA ALA A 65 45.58 34.64 34.52
C ALA A 65 46.54 33.44 34.70
N PHE A 66 46.42 32.44 33.86
CA PHE A 66 47.41 31.37 33.71
C PHE A 66 48.33 31.65 32.52
N SER A 67 49.64 31.41 32.74
CA SER A 67 50.70 31.51 31.73
C SER A 67 50.49 30.46 30.59
N PRO A 68 50.88 30.73 29.34
CA PRO A 68 50.69 29.80 28.26
C PRO A 68 51.62 28.62 28.36
N THR A 69 51.04 27.41 28.39
CA THR A 69 51.73 26.12 28.23
C THR A 69 51.77 25.83 26.73
N ASP A 70 52.93 25.39 26.26
CA ASP A 70 53.18 24.98 24.85
C ASP A 70 52.07 24.04 24.33
N THR A 71 51.40 24.48 23.29
CA THR A 71 50.36 23.68 22.58
C THR A 71 51.09 22.65 21.70
N PRO A 72 50.84 21.34 21.86
CA PRO A 72 51.37 20.35 20.94
C PRO A 72 50.77 20.56 19.54
N THR A 73 51.63 20.54 18.53
CA THR A 73 51.25 20.59 17.10
C THR A 73 50.20 19.53 16.80
N PRO A 74 49.10 19.90 16.11
CA PRO A 74 48.07 18.90 15.70
C PRO A 74 48.70 17.87 14.77
N ILE A 75 48.64 16.62 15.16
CA ILE A 75 48.90 15.49 14.23
C ILE A 75 47.75 15.50 13.24
N ASP A 76 48.04 15.67 11.97
CA ASP A 76 47.07 15.47 10.90
C ASP A 76 46.50 14.06 10.96
N THR A 77 45.36 13.93 11.61
CA THR A 77 44.55 12.69 11.55
C THR A 77 44.01 12.60 10.15
N ALA A 78 44.54 11.70 9.36
CA ALA A 78 44.01 11.42 8.03
C ALA A 78 42.49 11.17 8.14
N THR A 79 41.68 12.07 7.57
CA THR A 79 40.26 11.88 7.43
C THR A 79 40.06 10.59 6.64
N PRO A 80 39.28 9.60 7.13
CA PRO A 80 39.06 8.39 6.39
C PRO A 80 38.39 8.77 5.06
N THR A 81 39.06 8.46 3.96
CA THR A 81 38.50 8.58 2.63
C THR A 81 37.26 7.68 2.58
N GLN A 82 36.07 8.27 2.58
CA GLN A 82 34.85 7.54 2.32
C GLN A 82 34.97 6.90 0.95
N THR A 83 35.16 5.58 0.93
CA THR A 83 35.04 4.81 -0.29
C THR A 83 33.56 4.88 -0.70
N ASN A 84 33.25 5.65 -1.74
CA ASN A 84 31.91 5.70 -2.32
C ASN A 84 31.57 4.32 -2.89
N MET A 85 31.03 3.44 -2.05
CA MET A 85 30.39 2.23 -2.54
C MET A 85 29.16 2.65 -3.34
N PRO A 86 28.89 2.03 -4.51
CA PRO A 86 27.68 2.33 -5.26
C PRO A 86 26.46 2.12 -4.36
N ALA A 87 25.54 3.07 -4.39
CA ALA A 87 24.30 2.99 -3.62
C ALA A 87 23.49 1.77 -4.05
N ILE A 88 23.02 1.01 -3.07
CA ILE A 88 22.12 -0.12 -3.31
C ILE A 88 20.72 0.47 -3.49
N ILE A 89 20.12 0.27 -4.66
CA ILE A 89 18.86 0.91 -5.05
C ILE A 89 17.71 -0.09 -4.93
N ASN A 90 16.62 0.36 -4.30
CA ASN A 90 15.36 -0.39 -4.26
C ASN A 90 14.70 -0.39 -5.64
N PRO A 91 14.47 -1.55 -6.26
CA PRO A 91 13.93 -1.66 -7.61
C PRO A 91 12.46 -1.21 -7.73
N LEU A 92 11.74 -1.06 -6.62
CA LEU A 92 10.34 -0.60 -6.60
C LEU A 92 10.18 0.91 -6.39
N THR A 93 11.23 1.59 -5.93
CA THR A 93 11.16 3.02 -5.61
C THR A 93 12.27 3.85 -6.22
N GLY A 94 13.33 3.26 -6.76
CA GLY A 94 14.52 3.99 -7.21
C GLY A 94 15.31 4.65 -6.07
N LEU A 95 14.94 4.47 -4.81
CA LEU A 95 15.59 5.08 -3.66
C LEU A 95 16.71 4.19 -3.12
N PRO A 96 17.80 4.79 -2.57
CA PRO A 96 18.85 4.03 -1.93
C PRO A 96 18.32 3.34 -0.66
N VAL A 97 18.85 2.15 -0.37
CA VAL A 97 18.62 1.42 0.88
C VAL A 97 19.91 1.29 1.67
N SER A 98 19.80 1.25 2.99
CA SER A 98 20.95 1.16 3.89
C SER A 98 21.57 -0.24 3.96
N ASP A 99 20.81 -1.28 3.59
CA ASP A 99 21.21 -2.68 3.66
C ASP A 99 20.64 -3.46 2.47
N ALA A 100 21.50 -4.16 1.74
CA ALA A 100 21.13 -5.01 0.62
C ALA A 100 20.13 -6.11 1.00
N ALA A 101 20.22 -6.63 2.22
CA ALA A 101 19.33 -7.67 2.72
C ALA A 101 17.85 -7.24 2.70
N LEU A 102 17.58 -5.93 2.80
CA LEU A 102 16.21 -5.38 2.76
C LEU A 102 15.53 -5.59 1.41
N ILE A 103 16.28 -5.67 0.31
CA ILE A 103 15.73 -5.88 -1.04
C ILE A 103 16.03 -7.26 -1.60
N GLN A 104 16.79 -8.09 -0.87
CA GLN A 104 17.10 -9.48 -1.23
C GLN A 104 16.13 -10.47 -0.56
N ARG A 105 14.95 -10.03 -0.21
CA ARG A 105 13.90 -10.82 0.44
C ARG A 105 12.61 -10.76 -0.37
N ARG A 106 11.77 -11.78 -0.24
CA ARG A 106 10.47 -11.81 -0.92
C ARG A 106 9.59 -10.65 -0.43
N PRO A 107 8.96 -9.85 -1.32
CA PRO A 107 8.03 -8.80 -0.92
C PRO A 107 6.80 -9.36 -0.19
N LEU A 108 6.20 -8.55 0.67
CA LEU A 108 4.87 -8.79 1.25
C LEU A 108 3.85 -7.94 0.50
N ALA A 109 2.83 -8.56 -0.07
CA ALA A 109 1.65 -7.90 -0.61
C ALA A 109 0.54 -8.00 0.44
N ILE A 110 0.07 -6.87 0.96
CA ILE A 110 -0.94 -6.84 2.03
C ILE A 110 -2.22 -6.22 1.51
N LYS A 111 -3.33 -6.97 1.63
CA LYS A 111 -4.67 -6.51 1.22
C LYS A 111 -5.24 -5.56 2.26
N VAL A 112 -5.37 -4.29 1.94
CA VAL A 112 -5.83 -3.25 2.85
C VAL A 112 -7.22 -2.73 2.46
N SER A 113 -8.06 -2.52 3.47
CA SER A 113 -9.42 -2.02 3.31
C SER A 113 -9.44 -0.54 2.95
N ASN A 114 -10.23 -0.17 1.93
CA ASN A 114 -10.63 1.21 1.69
C ASN A 114 -12.06 1.47 2.19
N TYR A 115 -12.91 0.44 2.14
CA TYR A 115 -14.32 0.49 2.55
C TYR A 115 -14.68 -0.63 3.53
N PRO A 116 -15.64 -0.40 4.44
CA PRO A 116 -16.40 0.83 4.68
C PRO A 116 -15.47 1.99 5.11
N ARG A 117 -15.92 3.25 4.96
CA ARG A 117 -15.12 4.45 5.30
C ARG A 117 -14.64 4.49 6.74
N THR A 118 -15.30 3.78 7.65
CA THR A 118 -14.86 3.56 9.03
C THR A 118 -13.52 2.82 9.16
N ALA A 119 -12.98 2.26 8.05
CA ALA A 119 -11.61 1.75 7.98
C ALA A 119 -10.56 2.87 8.01
N ARG A 120 -10.95 4.09 7.66
CA ARG A 120 -10.06 5.25 7.57
C ARG A 120 -9.92 5.98 8.92
N PRO A 121 -8.76 6.52 9.25
CA PRO A 121 -7.50 6.38 8.53
C PRO A 121 -6.92 4.97 8.67
N GLN A 122 -6.29 4.47 7.61
CA GLN A 122 -5.55 3.23 7.65
C GLN A 122 -4.22 3.39 8.39
N ALA A 123 -3.56 2.28 8.70
CA ALA A 123 -2.27 2.29 9.35
C ALA A 123 -1.20 1.69 8.42
N GLY A 124 -0.03 2.30 8.37
CA GLY A 124 1.18 1.73 7.81
C GLY A 124 1.35 1.85 6.29
N LEU A 125 0.43 2.49 5.57
CA LEU A 125 0.53 2.66 4.11
C LEU A 125 1.69 3.56 3.69
N SER A 126 2.09 4.52 4.53
CA SER A 126 3.27 5.38 4.31
C SER A 126 4.60 4.62 4.26
N TYR A 127 4.61 3.36 4.69
CA TYR A 127 5.79 2.50 4.68
C TYR A 127 5.85 1.56 3.47
N ALA A 128 4.80 1.51 2.66
CA ALA A 128 4.78 0.70 1.45
C ALA A 128 5.79 1.22 0.42
N ASP A 129 6.39 0.30 -0.32
CA ASP A 129 7.27 0.63 -1.45
C ASP A 129 6.46 0.87 -2.73
N LEU A 130 5.27 0.24 -2.84
CA LEU A 130 4.38 0.36 -3.98
C LEU A 130 2.94 0.15 -3.53
N LEU A 131 1.99 0.90 -4.08
CA LEU A 131 0.58 0.82 -3.77
C LEU A 131 -0.24 0.55 -5.04
N PHE A 132 -1.13 -0.43 -4.97
CA PHE A 132 -2.16 -0.66 -5.98
C PHE A 132 -3.53 -0.30 -5.43
N GLU A 133 -4.34 0.40 -6.22
CA GLU A 133 -5.76 0.62 -5.96
C GLU A 133 -6.57 0.07 -7.14
N PHE A 134 -7.60 -0.71 -6.86
CA PHE A 134 -8.42 -1.32 -7.88
C PHE A 134 -9.85 -1.56 -7.42
N TYR A 135 -10.74 -1.59 -8.41
CA TYR A 135 -12.11 -2.00 -8.22
C TYR A 135 -12.20 -3.42 -7.66
N GLN A 136 -13.11 -3.63 -6.75
CA GLN A 136 -13.25 -4.92 -6.11
C GLN A 136 -14.63 -5.54 -6.36
N GLU A 137 -15.64 -5.02 -5.72
CA GLU A 137 -17.05 -5.37 -5.87
C GLU A 137 -17.95 -4.21 -5.34
N TYR A 138 -19.21 -4.20 -5.71
CA TYR A 138 -20.23 -3.23 -5.23
C TYR A 138 -19.84 -1.77 -5.46
N GLY A 139 -19.10 -1.48 -6.51
CA GLY A 139 -18.65 -0.13 -6.83
C GLY A 139 -17.47 0.37 -5.99
N LEU A 140 -16.88 -0.45 -5.14
CA LEU A 140 -15.89 -0.06 -4.13
C LEU A 140 -14.48 -0.53 -4.49
N THR A 141 -13.46 0.10 -3.88
CA THR A 141 -12.06 -0.27 -4.08
C THR A 141 -11.42 -0.89 -2.85
N ARG A 142 -10.30 -1.56 -3.05
CA ARG A 142 -9.34 -1.97 -2.04
C ARG A 142 -7.93 -1.69 -2.53
N TRP A 143 -6.98 -1.80 -1.60
CA TRP A 143 -5.58 -1.62 -1.89
C TRP A 143 -4.80 -2.90 -1.68
N GLN A 144 -3.78 -3.09 -2.52
CA GLN A 144 -2.71 -4.04 -2.27
C GLN A 144 -1.42 -3.24 -2.09
N ALA A 145 -0.89 -3.23 -0.88
CA ALA A 145 0.33 -2.52 -0.53
C ALA A 145 1.51 -3.50 -0.52
N ILE A 146 2.58 -3.16 -1.21
CA ILE A 146 3.80 -3.97 -1.32
C ILE A 146 4.85 -3.42 -0.37
N TYR A 147 5.39 -4.28 0.50
CA TYR A 147 6.44 -3.97 1.45
C TYR A 147 7.68 -4.81 1.13
N LEU A 148 8.78 -4.15 0.80
CA LEU A 148 10.06 -4.77 0.50
C LEU A 148 11.16 -4.22 1.41
N SER A 149 11.44 -2.91 1.30
CA SER A 149 12.61 -2.27 1.91
C SER A 149 12.41 -1.83 3.35
N ARG A 150 11.15 -1.65 3.76
CA ARG A 150 10.80 -1.17 5.12
C ARG A 150 9.87 -2.14 5.81
N ASP A 151 10.04 -2.29 7.12
CA ASP A 151 9.08 -3.00 7.95
C ASP A 151 8.24 -2.00 8.76
N VAL A 152 7.04 -2.41 9.14
CA VAL A 152 6.08 -1.59 9.89
C VAL A 152 5.38 -2.44 10.94
N ASP A 153 5.21 -1.85 12.14
CA ASP A 153 4.63 -2.55 13.29
C ASP A 153 3.13 -2.79 13.18
N LYS A 154 2.44 -1.96 12.40
CA LYS A 154 0.98 -2.07 12.22
C LYS A 154 0.58 -1.68 10.82
N VAL A 155 0.00 -2.61 10.07
CA VAL A 155 -0.58 -2.37 8.75
C VAL A 155 -2.03 -2.88 8.70
N GLY A 156 -2.90 -2.09 8.08
CA GLY A 156 -4.30 -2.46 7.91
C GLY A 156 -5.29 -1.30 8.05
N PRO A 157 -6.60 -1.59 8.17
CA PRO A 157 -7.22 -2.91 8.37
C PRO A 157 -7.00 -3.87 7.19
N ILE A 158 -6.60 -5.10 7.51
CA ILE A 158 -6.41 -6.15 6.49
C ILE A 158 -7.77 -6.72 6.10
N ARG A 159 -7.97 -6.96 4.81
CA ARG A 159 -9.22 -7.44 4.24
C ARG A 159 -9.07 -8.76 3.49
N SER A 160 -10.22 -9.26 3.03
CA SER A 160 -10.29 -10.52 2.31
C SER A 160 -9.55 -10.46 0.97
N GLY A 161 -8.84 -11.53 0.68
CA GLY A 161 -8.25 -11.76 -0.64
C GLY A 161 -9.32 -11.97 -1.71
N ARG A 162 -8.94 -11.72 -2.95
CA ARG A 162 -9.76 -11.86 -4.15
C ARG A 162 -8.93 -12.44 -5.28
N ARG A 163 -9.56 -12.94 -6.32
CA ARG A 163 -8.89 -13.44 -7.53
C ARG A 163 -7.97 -12.39 -8.14
N ILE A 164 -8.40 -11.13 -8.14
CA ILE A 164 -7.65 -9.97 -8.65
C ILE A 164 -6.30 -9.74 -7.96
N ASP A 165 -6.10 -10.25 -6.74
CA ASP A 165 -4.82 -10.11 -6.03
C ASP A 165 -3.73 -11.02 -6.59
N VAL A 166 -4.11 -12.12 -7.24
CA VAL A 166 -3.18 -13.17 -7.67
C VAL A 166 -2.25 -12.71 -8.79
N PRO A 167 -2.72 -12.09 -9.88
CA PRO A 167 -1.81 -11.56 -10.92
C PRO A 167 -0.79 -10.57 -10.36
N LEU A 168 -1.20 -9.68 -9.46
CA LEU A 168 -0.33 -8.70 -8.83
C LEU A 168 0.73 -9.36 -7.94
N MET A 169 0.31 -10.30 -7.07
CA MET A 169 1.29 -10.99 -6.21
C MET A 169 2.32 -11.79 -7.02
N ARG A 170 1.92 -12.35 -8.17
CA ARG A 170 2.83 -13.06 -9.08
C ARG A 170 3.82 -12.12 -9.74
N ALA A 171 3.33 -11.02 -10.31
CA ALA A 171 4.15 -10.02 -10.98
C ALA A 171 5.27 -9.51 -10.07
N TYR A 172 4.99 -9.31 -8.79
CA TYR A 172 5.97 -8.85 -7.80
C TYR A 172 6.57 -9.98 -6.95
N GLN A 173 6.34 -11.24 -7.31
CA GLN A 173 6.87 -12.43 -6.65
C GLN A 173 6.67 -12.40 -5.13
N SER A 174 5.57 -11.81 -4.66
CA SER A 174 5.29 -11.52 -3.27
C SER A 174 4.57 -12.67 -2.54
N MET A 175 4.58 -12.62 -1.22
CA MET A 175 3.65 -13.37 -0.36
C MET A 175 2.40 -12.51 -0.18
N LEU A 176 1.20 -13.09 -0.38
CA LEU A 176 -0.06 -12.36 -0.19
C LEU A 176 -0.58 -12.51 1.24
N THR A 177 -0.82 -11.37 1.90
CA THR A 177 -1.40 -11.30 3.24
C THR A 177 -2.83 -10.76 3.19
N PHE A 178 -3.78 -11.51 3.78
CA PHE A 178 -5.20 -11.16 3.81
C PHE A 178 -5.89 -11.76 5.05
N CYS A 179 -7.13 -11.34 5.36
CA CYS A 179 -7.81 -11.82 6.57
C CYS A 179 -8.75 -13.00 6.33
N ALA A 180 -9.34 -13.09 5.15
CA ALA A 180 -10.27 -14.13 4.74
C ALA A 180 -10.33 -14.14 3.20
N GLU A 181 -11.14 -14.99 2.64
CA GLU A 181 -11.43 -15.02 1.20
C GLU A 181 -12.92 -14.87 0.96
N PHE A 182 -13.29 -14.76 -0.31
CA PHE A 182 -14.67 -14.66 -0.74
C PHE A 182 -14.96 -15.77 -1.76
N ASP A 183 -15.98 -16.56 -1.47
CA ASP A 183 -16.51 -17.62 -2.33
C ASP A 183 -15.43 -18.53 -2.93
N THR A 184 -15.38 -18.68 -4.23
CA THR A 184 -14.46 -19.54 -4.98
C THR A 184 -13.02 -19.03 -5.09
N THR A 185 -12.65 -18.03 -4.32
CA THR A 185 -11.27 -17.47 -4.35
C THR A 185 -10.21 -18.51 -3.94
N TRP A 186 -10.53 -19.40 -2.99
CA TRP A 186 -9.62 -20.48 -2.61
C TRP A 186 -9.32 -21.43 -3.75
N ASP A 187 -10.36 -21.88 -4.46
CA ASP A 187 -10.21 -22.81 -5.59
C ASP A 187 -9.36 -22.16 -6.67
N TYR A 188 -9.61 -20.89 -6.97
CA TYR A 188 -8.79 -20.13 -7.92
C TYR A 188 -7.32 -20.01 -7.48
N MET A 189 -7.05 -19.74 -6.20
CA MET A 189 -5.68 -19.67 -5.66
C MET A 189 -4.96 -21.04 -5.71
N ASP A 190 -5.71 -22.14 -5.58
CA ASP A 190 -5.18 -23.49 -5.73
C ASP A 190 -4.89 -23.80 -7.18
N GLU A 191 -5.80 -23.49 -8.10
CA GLU A 191 -5.63 -23.63 -9.56
C GLU A 191 -4.43 -22.85 -10.06
N GLU A 192 -4.25 -21.63 -9.58
CA GLU A 192 -3.12 -20.76 -9.88
C GLU A 192 -1.81 -21.19 -9.19
N GLY A 193 -1.83 -22.18 -8.32
CA GLY A 193 -0.64 -22.75 -7.67
C GLY A 193 0.06 -21.78 -6.69
N VAL A 194 -0.68 -20.78 -6.14
CA VAL A 194 -0.10 -19.78 -5.23
C VAL A 194 -0.35 -20.06 -3.76
N ARG A 195 -1.04 -21.16 -3.42
CA ARG A 195 -1.44 -21.52 -2.07
C ARG A 195 -0.31 -21.49 -1.04
N ASN A 196 0.86 -21.91 -1.45
CA ASN A 196 2.06 -21.97 -0.60
C ASN A 196 2.73 -20.60 -0.39
N LEU A 197 2.15 -19.51 -0.91
CA LEU A 197 2.65 -18.14 -0.76
C LEU A 197 1.67 -17.26 0.03
N LEU A 198 0.66 -17.86 0.68
CA LEU A 198 -0.42 -17.15 1.34
C LEU A 198 -0.19 -17.06 2.86
N LEU A 199 -0.35 -15.86 3.39
CA LEU A 199 -0.36 -15.55 4.82
C LEU A 199 -1.74 -15.02 5.19
N TYR A 200 -2.58 -15.81 5.86
CA TYR A 200 -3.95 -15.40 6.15
C TYR A 200 -4.30 -15.57 7.63
N PHE A 201 -5.23 -14.72 8.06
CA PHE A 201 -5.66 -14.71 9.45
C PHE A 201 -6.36 -16.00 9.84
N GLY A 202 -5.93 -16.59 10.94
CA GLY A 202 -6.33 -17.89 11.42
C GLY A 202 -5.09 -18.74 11.65
N PRO A 203 -4.49 -19.36 10.60
CA PRO A 203 -3.17 -20.01 10.70
C PRO A 203 -2.05 -19.03 11.07
N VAL A 204 -2.13 -17.78 10.61
CA VAL A 204 -1.24 -16.70 11.04
C VAL A 204 -1.94 -15.88 12.11
N GLY A 205 -1.47 -16.02 13.34
CA GLY A 205 -1.99 -15.31 14.51
C GLY A 205 -0.99 -14.32 15.10
N PRO A 206 -1.28 -13.80 16.30
CA PRO A 206 -0.37 -12.91 17.01
C PRO A 206 1.03 -13.53 17.23
N PRO A 207 2.11 -12.74 17.14
CA PRO A 207 2.13 -11.28 16.94
C PRO A 207 2.08 -10.82 15.46
N ALA A 208 2.07 -11.75 14.49
CA ALA A 208 2.13 -11.44 13.07
C ALA A 208 0.82 -10.84 12.54
N MET A 209 -0.31 -11.41 12.90
CA MET A 209 -1.65 -10.86 12.63
C MET A 209 -2.50 -10.94 13.90
N TRP A 210 -3.25 -9.87 14.17
CA TRP A 210 -4.13 -9.83 15.36
C TRP A 210 -5.41 -9.05 15.10
N ARG A 211 -6.36 -9.22 16.02
CA ARG A 211 -7.59 -8.44 16.06
C ARG A 211 -7.43 -7.28 17.04
N ASP A 212 -7.57 -6.08 16.53
CA ASP A 212 -7.68 -4.84 17.32
C ASP A 212 -9.15 -4.66 17.74
N ASN A 213 -9.47 -4.97 18.99
CA ASN A 213 -10.83 -4.90 19.52
C ASN A 213 -11.34 -3.47 19.77
N THR A 214 -10.49 -2.45 19.58
CA THR A 214 -10.90 -1.04 19.59
C THR A 214 -11.57 -0.62 18.29
N GLN A 215 -11.47 -1.45 17.25
CA GLN A 215 -12.09 -1.24 15.95
C GLN A 215 -13.37 -2.07 15.81
N ILE A 216 -14.27 -1.63 14.92
CA ILE A 216 -15.42 -2.47 14.56
C ILE A 216 -14.91 -3.78 13.94
N PRO A 217 -15.62 -4.92 14.15
CA PRO A 217 -15.09 -6.24 13.80
C PRO A 217 -14.60 -6.37 12.35
N ILE A 218 -15.30 -5.72 11.40
CA ILE A 218 -14.96 -5.78 9.97
C ILE A 218 -13.65 -5.03 9.64
N ASN A 219 -13.21 -4.11 10.49
CA ASN A 219 -11.99 -3.32 10.34
C ASN A 219 -10.95 -3.66 11.42
N GLY A 220 -11.07 -4.80 12.09
CA GLY A 220 -10.28 -5.12 13.25
C GLY A 220 -8.99 -5.90 12.99
N ILE A 221 -8.72 -6.39 11.79
CA ILE A 221 -7.52 -7.22 11.54
C ILE A 221 -6.36 -6.33 11.09
N TYR A 222 -5.23 -6.49 11.79
CA TYR A 222 -3.97 -5.80 11.50
C TYR A 222 -2.81 -6.79 11.47
N GLY A 223 -1.69 -6.39 10.87
CA GLY A 223 -0.46 -7.18 10.81
C GLY A 223 0.78 -6.35 11.10
N ASN A 224 1.86 -7.04 11.50
CA ASN A 224 3.21 -6.52 11.61
C ASN A 224 4.07 -7.19 10.52
N THR A 225 4.72 -6.42 9.67
CA THR A 225 5.42 -6.97 8.51
C THR A 225 6.64 -7.80 8.89
N ALA A 226 7.39 -7.41 9.91
CA ALA A 226 8.53 -8.19 10.40
C ALA A 226 8.08 -9.55 10.98
N GLU A 227 6.99 -9.55 11.73
CA GLU A 227 6.42 -10.79 12.30
C GLU A 227 5.76 -11.66 11.20
N LEU A 228 5.16 -11.05 10.17
CA LEU A 228 4.66 -11.79 9.00
C LEU A 228 5.79 -12.54 8.28
N ARG A 229 6.98 -11.93 8.15
CA ARG A 229 8.16 -12.60 7.60
C ARG A 229 8.64 -13.76 8.47
N LYS A 230 8.59 -13.62 9.80
CA LYS A 230 8.89 -14.74 10.73
C LYS A 230 7.86 -15.86 10.60
N ALA A 231 6.58 -15.52 10.49
CA ALA A 231 5.51 -16.49 10.26
C ALA A 231 5.69 -17.21 8.92
N ALA A 232 6.04 -16.50 7.85
CA ALA A 232 6.35 -17.11 6.55
C ALA A 232 7.48 -18.14 6.66
N LYS A 233 8.55 -17.79 7.36
CA LYS A 233 9.68 -18.72 7.62
C LYS A 233 9.22 -19.95 8.42
N TYR A 234 8.41 -19.76 9.44
CA TYR A 234 7.85 -20.86 10.23
C TYR A 234 6.96 -21.78 9.37
N LEU A 235 6.14 -21.20 8.48
CA LEU A 235 5.30 -21.92 7.52
C LEU A 235 6.08 -22.51 6.33
N LYS A 236 7.40 -22.33 6.31
CA LYS A 236 8.31 -22.79 5.25
C LYS A 236 7.96 -22.24 3.87
N ILE A 237 7.41 -21.04 3.82
CA ILE A 237 7.23 -20.31 2.56
C ILE A 237 8.62 -20.01 2.01
N PRO A 238 8.92 -20.39 0.74
CA PRO A 238 10.23 -20.14 0.17
C PRO A 238 10.58 -18.66 0.14
N ASP A 239 11.63 -18.26 0.84
CA ASP A 239 12.20 -16.93 0.69
C ASP A 239 13.17 -16.97 -0.49
N ILE A 240 12.93 -16.13 -1.47
CA ILE A 240 13.72 -16.02 -2.69
C ILE A 240 14.22 -14.59 -2.83
N VAL A 241 15.32 -14.38 -3.50
CA VAL A 241 15.68 -13.07 -4.03
C VAL A 241 14.82 -12.84 -5.28
N PRO A 242 13.84 -11.94 -5.22
CA PRO A 242 12.94 -11.73 -6.35
C PRO A 242 13.67 -10.98 -7.47
N ASN A 243 13.32 -11.29 -8.72
CA ASN A 243 13.70 -10.40 -9.81
C ASN A 243 12.60 -9.33 -9.97
N LEU A 244 12.91 -8.13 -9.50
CA LEU A 244 12.00 -6.98 -9.55
C LEU A 244 12.41 -5.95 -10.60
N ASP A 245 13.22 -6.31 -11.58
CA ASP A 245 13.57 -5.46 -12.71
C ASP A 245 12.34 -5.19 -13.59
N GLY A 246 12.14 -3.94 -13.96
CA GLY A 246 11.01 -3.55 -14.82
C GLY A 246 10.64 -2.07 -14.73
N MET A 247 10.73 -1.48 -13.54
CA MET A 247 10.52 -0.05 -13.35
C MET A 247 11.85 0.70 -13.51
N VAL A 248 11.82 1.82 -14.22
CA VAL A 248 12.99 2.67 -14.45
C VAL A 248 12.79 3.98 -13.68
N PHE A 249 13.86 4.50 -13.07
CA PHE A 249 13.79 5.69 -12.23
C PHE A 249 14.84 6.71 -12.63
N SER A 250 14.46 8.00 -12.65
CA SER A 250 15.34 9.13 -12.89
C SER A 250 14.92 10.37 -12.08
N GLU A 251 15.87 11.03 -11.44
CA GLU A 251 15.64 12.33 -10.80
C GLU A 251 15.43 13.44 -11.83
N THR A 252 15.88 13.24 -13.07
CA THR A 252 15.73 14.24 -14.13
C THR A 252 14.26 14.39 -14.50
N PRO A 253 13.72 15.63 -14.44
CA PRO A 253 12.36 15.87 -14.91
C PRO A 253 12.22 15.53 -16.41
N LEU A 254 11.10 14.89 -16.75
CA LEU A 254 10.77 14.59 -18.15
C LEU A 254 10.08 15.78 -18.80
N ALA A 255 10.30 15.96 -20.12
CA ALA A 255 9.44 16.79 -20.94
C ALA A 255 8.15 16.01 -21.18
N MET A 256 7.09 16.36 -20.49
CA MET A 256 5.79 15.68 -20.55
C MET A 256 4.76 16.52 -21.28
N SER A 257 3.74 15.89 -21.86
CA SER A 257 2.85 16.49 -22.85
C SER A 257 1.82 17.46 -22.26
N ALA A 258 1.37 17.24 -21.05
CA ALA A 258 0.33 18.04 -20.43
C ALA A 258 0.62 18.33 -18.95
N LYS A 259 -0.13 19.29 -18.39
CA LYS A 259 -0.15 19.49 -16.94
C LYS A 259 -1.10 18.47 -16.28
N GLY A 260 -0.74 18.04 -15.07
CA GLY A 260 -1.48 17.06 -14.28
C GLY A 260 -1.44 17.42 -12.80
N SER A 261 -2.03 18.56 -12.43
CA SER A 261 -2.05 19.03 -11.04
C SER A 261 -3.01 18.27 -10.14
N LEU A 262 -4.04 17.66 -10.73
CA LEU A 262 -5.02 16.82 -10.05
C LEU A 262 -5.35 15.62 -10.91
N LEU A 263 -5.40 14.45 -10.26
CA LEU A 263 -6.02 13.24 -10.82
C LEU A 263 -7.19 12.83 -9.94
N ARG A 264 -8.35 12.61 -10.56
CA ARG A 264 -9.53 12.00 -9.93
C ARG A 264 -9.93 10.74 -10.67
N VAL A 265 -10.12 9.64 -9.94
CA VAL A 265 -10.66 8.39 -10.50
C VAL A 265 -12.01 8.12 -9.85
N ARG A 266 -13.06 7.97 -10.68
CA ARG A 266 -14.41 7.61 -10.24
C ARG A 266 -14.67 6.15 -10.54
N PHE A 267 -14.87 5.38 -9.49
CA PHE A 267 -15.26 3.99 -9.58
C PHE A 267 -16.78 3.83 -9.73
N PRO A 268 -17.30 2.63 -10.05
CA PRO A 268 -18.73 2.44 -10.36
C PRO A 268 -19.72 2.92 -9.29
N SER A 269 -19.33 2.98 -8.01
CA SER A 269 -20.16 3.64 -7.00
C SER A 269 -20.03 5.16 -7.11
N ASP A 270 -21.12 5.88 -7.15
CA ASP A 270 -21.15 7.36 -7.20
C ASP A 270 -20.37 8.02 -6.05
N THR A 271 -20.11 7.25 -4.99
CA THR A 271 -19.40 7.71 -3.80
C THR A 271 -17.99 7.16 -3.66
N ALA A 272 -17.51 6.32 -4.60
CA ALA A 272 -16.16 5.79 -4.58
C ALA A 272 -15.24 6.63 -5.47
N ILE A 273 -14.61 7.62 -4.87
CA ILE A 273 -13.73 8.58 -5.55
C ILE A 273 -12.33 8.51 -4.94
N ALA A 274 -11.34 8.32 -5.81
CA ALA A 274 -9.94 8.44 -5.49
C ALA A 274 -9.41 9.75 -6.09
N GLU A 275 -8.78 10.61 -5.29
CA GLU A 275 -8.26 11.89 -5.77
C GLU A 275 -6.86 12.15 -5.25
N TRP A 276 -5.99 12.66 -6.11
CA TRP A 276 -4.64 13.08 -5.77
C TRP A 276 -4.41 14.51 -6.25
N ARG A 277 -3.76 15.30 -5.42
CA ARG A 277 -3.42 16.70 -5.71
C ARG A 277 -1.91 16.89 -5.59
N TYR A 278 -1.34 17.46 -6.62
CA TYR A 278 0.08 17.79 -6.67
C TYR A 278 0.41 18.93 -5.72
N ASN A 279 1.51 18.78 -4.99
CA ASN A 279 2.09 19.84 -4.17
C ASN A 279 3.47 20.22 -4.73
N PRO A 280 3.60 21.43 -5.32
CA PRO A 280 4.86 21.85 -5.92
C PRO A 280 5.98 22.12 -4.91
N SER A 281 5.68 22.21 -3.60
CA SER A 281 6.69 22.48 -2.59
C SER A 281 7.59 21.28 -2.31
N ASP A 282 7.11 20.05 -2.52
CA ASP A 282 7.85 18.81 -2.32
C ASP A 282 7.79 17.85 -3.52
N GLY A 283 7.02 18.23 -4.55
CA GLY A 283 6.91 17.48 -5.79
C GLY A 283 6.17 16.14 -5.66
N ASN A 284 5.26 16.00 -4.71
CA ASN A 284 4.46 14.81 -4.47
C ASN A 284 2.97 15.04 -4.72
N TYR A 285 2.26 13.94 -4.98
CA TYR A 285 0.80 13.90 -5.06
C TYR A 285 0.21 13.42 -3.76
N TYR A 286 -0.65 14.23 -3.16
CA TYR A 286 -1.32 13.97 -1.88
C TYR A 286 -2.69 13.35 -2.10
N ARG A 287 -2.95 12.23 -1.41
CA ARG A 287 -4.19 11.45 -1.53
C ARG A 287 -5.34 12.09 -0.74
N TRP A 288 -6.48 12.25 -1.41
CA TRP A 288 -7.74 12.69 -0.84
C TRP A 288 -8.80 11.61 -1.04
N SER A 289 -9.75 11.52 -0.13
CA SER A 289 -10.85 10.56 -0.20
C SER A 289 -12.17 11.24 0.13
N GLU A 290 -13.23 10.75 -0.49
CA GLU A 290 -14.57 11.22 -0.24
C GLU A 290 -15.02 10.93 1.21
N THR A 291 -15.92 11.77 1.73
CA THR A 291 -16.47 11.70 3.08
C THR A 291 -17.95 11.30 3.06
N ASP A 292 -18.48 10.84 4.20
CA ASP A 292 -19.91 10.50 4.34
C ASP A 292 -20.84 11.73 4.22
N LYS A 293 -20.29 12.92 4.39
CA LYS A 293 -21.01 14.18 4.30
C LYS A 293 -20.95 14.81 2.90
N GLY A 294 -20.34 14.10 1.95
CA GLY A 294 -19.93 14.66 0.67
C GLY A 294 -18.63 15.47 0.77
N GLY A 295 -18.04 15.77 -0.38
CA GLY A 295 -16.73 16.43 -0.46
C GLY A 295 -15.54 15.50 -0.22
N MET A 296 -14.35 16.08 -0.18
CA MET A 296 -13.09 15.37 -0.10
C MET A 296 -12.32 15.75 1.17
N ALA A 297 -11.65 14.80 1.80
CA ALA A 297 -10.77 15.02 2.94
C ALA A 297 -9.40 14.37 2.71
N PRO A 298 -8.33 14.91 3.31
CA PRO A 298 -7.02 14.28 3.28
C PRO A 298 -7.08 12.86 3.81
N LEU A 299 -6.46 11.91 3.11
CA LEU A 299 -6.31 10.55 3.57
C LEU A 299 -5.04 10.43 4.41
N MET A 300 -5.22 10.25 5.72
CA MET A 300 -4.12 10.21 6.69
C MET A 300 -3.65 8.78 6.91
N ASP A 301 -2.37 8.62 7.23
CA ASP A 301 -1.87 7.37 7.83
C ASP A 301 -1.94 7.48 9.36
N ARG A 302 -2.57 6.50 9.99
CA ARG A 302 -2.80 6.47 11.45
C ARG A 302 -1.50 6.43 12.26
N LEU A 303 -0.43 5.82 11.73
CA LEU A 303 0.85 5.68 12.45
C LEU A 303 1.68 6.95 12.41
N THR A 304 1.72 7.61 11.26
CA THR A 304 2.56 8.80 11.07
C THR A 304 1.80 10.09 11.34
N ASN A 305 0.46 10.02 11.32
CA ASN A 305 -0.44 11.17 11.33
C ASN A 305 -0.14 12.19 10.21
N ASN A 306 0.49 11.72 9.12
CA ASN A 306 0.72 12.48 7.91
C ASN A 306 -0.28 12.06 6.83
N GLN A 307 -0.58 12.98 5.93
CA GLN A 307 -1.35 12.67 4.73
C GLN A 307 -0.53 11.75 3.81
N LEU A 308 -1.17 10.72 3.25
CA LEU A 308 -0.53 9.85 2.28
C LEU A 308 -0.16 10.64 1.03
N SER A 309 1.09 10.47 0.60
CA SER A 309 1.62 11.10 -0.60
C SER A 309 2.55 10.16 -1.36
N VAL A 310 2.67 10.38 -2.65
CA VAL A 310 3.49 9.57 -3.55
C VAL A 310 4.17 10.45 -4.60
N SER A 311 5.31 9.98 -5.12
CA SER A 311 6.07 10.69 -6.16
C SER A 311 5.48 10.49 -7.55
N ASN A 312 4.86 9.33 -7.80
CA ASN A 312 4.26 8.99 -9.09
C ASN A 312 2.84 8.47 -8.92
N LEU A 313 1.96 8.88 -9.84
CA LEU A 313 0.65 8.23 -10.04
C LEU A 313 0.66 7.59 -11.42
N ILE A 314 0.13 6.38 -11.50
CA ILE A 314 0.05 5.64 -12.75
C ILE A 314 -1.37 5.08 -12.86
N VAL A 315 -2.09 5.43 -13.92
CA VAL A 315 -3.37 4.82 -14.24
C VAL A 315 -3.12 3.75 -15.30
N VAL A 316 -3.39 2.51 -14.95
CA VAL A 316 -3.20 1.33 -15.81
C VAL A 316 -4.56 0.86 -16.30
N TYR A 317 -4.79 0.90 -17.60
CA TYR A 317 -5.98 0.39 -18.25
C TYR A 317 -5.79 -1.10 -18.48
N VAL A 318 -6.70 -1.91 -17.92
CA VAL A 318 -6.59 -3.38 -17.93
C VAL A 318 -7.99 -3.99 -17.92
N ASN A 319 -8.18 -5.11 -18.62
CA ASN A 319 -9.46 -5.78 -18.69
C ASN A 319 -9.82 -6.43 -17.33
N PHE A 320 -10.98 -6.04 -16.78
CA PHE A 320 -11.61 -6.67 -15.62
C PHE A 320 -12.67 -7.64 -16.11
N ILE A 321 -12.48 -8.93 -15.88
CA ILE A 321 -13.41 -9.96 -16.29
C ILE A 321 -14.32 -10.30 -15.13
N GLN A 322 -15.62 -10.05 -15.28
CA GLN A 322 -16.64 -10.49 -14.33
C GLN A 322 -17.06 -11.92 -14.67
N ARG A 323 -16.90 -12.84 -13.72
CA ARG A 323 -17.24 -14.25 -13.91
C ARG A 323 -18.65 -14.59 -13.43
N ASN A 324 -19.38 -15.35 -14.27
CA ASN A 324 -20.66 -15.99 -13.94
C ASN A 324 -21.75 -15.07 -13.37
N GLY A 325 -21.76 -13.77 -13.74
CA GLY A 325 -22.72 -12.81 -13.20
C GLY A 325 -22.53 -12.45 -11.72
N ASP A 326 -21.53 -13.03 -11.07
CA ASP A 326 -21.14 -12.72 -9.70
C ASP A 326 -20.38 -11.40 -9.59
N GLN A 327 -20.30 -10.85 -8.38
CA GLN A 327 -19.44 -9.69 -8.09
C GLN A 327 -17.97 -10.09 -7.91
N ILE A 328 -17.51 -11.11 -8.66
CA ILE A 328 -16.15 -11.63 -8.65
C ILE A 328 -15.46 -11.19 -9.93
N TYR A 329 -14.33 -10.52 -9.76
CA TYR A 329 -13.54 -10.01 -10.86
C TYR A 329 -12.17 -10.66 -10.90
N GLU A 330 -11.71 -10.93 -12.11
CA GLU A 330 -10.34 -11.31 -12.44
C GLU A 330 -9.68 -10.18 -13.22
N LEU A 331 -8.37 -10.06 -13.10
CA LEU A 331 -7.58 -9.15 -13.93
C LEU A 331 -6.90 -9.94 -15.05
N GLU A 332 -7.09 -9.50 -16.26
CA GLU A 332 -6.29 -9.97 -17.40
C GLU A 332 -4.98 -9.16 -17.47
N LEU A 333 -4.19 -9.26 -16.39
CA LEU A 333 -2.92 -8.55 -16.25
C LEU A 333 -1.80 -9.36 -16.96
N PHE A 334 -1.83 -9.34 -18.29
CA PHE A 334 -0.82 -9.96 -19.14
C PHE A 334 -0.79 -9.26 -20.51
N GLY A 335 0.40 -9.18 -21.12
CA GLY A 335 0.56 -8.45 -22.38
C GLY A 335 0.88 -6.98 -22.17
N GLU A 336 0.14 -6.11 -22.84
CA GLU A 336 0.36 -4.66 -22.81
C GLU A 336 -0.96 -3.90 -22.92
N GLY A 337 -0.96 -2.62 -22.50
CA GLY A 337 -2.11 -1.75 -22.57
C GLY A 337 -1.75 -0.28 -22.34
N LYS A 338 -2.77 0.56 -22.35
CA LYS A 338 -2.64 1.99 -22.13
C LYS A 338 -2.29 2.30 -20.67
N ALA A 339 -1.49 3.35 -20.46
CA ALA A 339 -1.27 3.95 -19.15
C ALA A 339 -1.21 5.48 -19.24
N LEU A 340 -1.60 6.16 -18.15
CA LEU A 340 -1.35 7.58 -17.93
C LEU A 340 -0.37 7.72 -16.77
N PHE A 341 0.60 8.59 -16.93
CA PHE A 341 1.64 8.84 -15.94
C PHE A 341 1.57 10.25 -15.40
N PHE A 342 1.64 10.39 -14.08
CA PHE A 342 1.68 11.68 -13.40
C PHE A 342 2.90 11.74 -12.51
N ARG A 343 3.81 12.67 -12.80
CA ARG A 343 4.95 13.04 -11.96
C ARG A 343 5.26 14.54 -12.09
N ASP A 344 5.77 15.13 -11.05
CA ASP A 344 6.22 16.54 -11.04
C ASP A 344 5.14 17.55 -11.49
N GLY A 345 3.85 17.25 -11.28
CA GLY A 345 2.71 18.09 -11.67
C GLY A 345 2.39 18.05 -13.16
N MET A 346 2.97 17.10 -13.88
CA MET A 346 2.78 16.89 -15.32
C MET A 346 2.12 15.55 -15.58
N GLU A 347 1.52 15.40 -16.75
CA GLU A 347 0.92 14.17 -17.25
C GLU A 347 1.52 13.77 -18.59
N GLU A 348 1.65 12.44 -18.80
CA GLU A 348 2.11 11.84 -20.06
C GLU A 348 1.28 10.60 -20.39
N ASN A 349 0.87 10.49 -21.63
CA ASN A 349 0.23 9.31 -22.19
C ASN A 349 1.30 8.27 -22.60
N GLY A 350 1.03 7.01 -22.28
CA GLY A 350 1.92 5.92 -22.68
C GLY A 350 1.27 4.56 -22.47
N GLY A 351 2.09 3.58 -22.14
CA GLY A 351 1.63 2.21 -21.99
C GLY A 351 2.31 1.45 -20.86
N TRP A 352 1.69 0.34 -20.53
CA TRP A 352 2.27 -0.68 -19.65
C TRP A 352 2.42 -2.00 -20.41
N ARG A 353 3.33 -2.84 -19.95
CA ARG A 353 3.43 -4.23 -20.39
C ARG A 353 3.85 -5.13 -19.25
N LEU A 354 3.38 -6.36 -19.30
CA LEU A 354 3.79 -7.47 -18.43
C LEU A 354 4.26 -8.63 -19.33
N PRO A 355 5.54 -8.67 -19.72
CA PRO A 355 6.04 -9.67 -20.67
C PRO A 355 6.12 -11.08 -20.09
N LYS A 356 6.15 -11.18 -18.75
CA LYS A 356 6.15 -12.43 -17.99
C LYS A 356 5.35 -12.24 -16.71
N ILE A 357 4.60 -13.26 -16.31
CA ILE A 357 3.73 -13.23 -15.13
C ILE A 357 4.46 -13.06 -13.80
N ASP A 358 5.77 -13.24 -13.78
CA ASP A 358 6.65 -13.15 -12.62
C ASP A 358 7.65 -11.99 -12.71
N ARG A 359 7.28 -10.92 -13.40
CA ARG A 359 8.06 -9.67 -13.49
C ARG A 359 7.17 -8.47 -13.18
N PRO A 360 7.72 -7.40 -12.60
CA PRO A 360 7.00 -6.15 -12.43
C PRO A 360 6.48 -5.58 -13.75
N LEU A 361 5.42 -4.79 -13.63
CA LEU A 361 4.95 -3.97 -14.74
C LEU A 361 6.09 -3.09 -15.25
N GLN A 362 6.23 -3.04 -16.56
CA GLN A 362 7.12 -2.13 -17.26
C GLN A 362 6.28 -0.99 -17.85
N PHE A 363 6.82 0.21 -17.82
CA PHE A 363 6.15 1.42 -18.28
C PHE A 363 6.94 2.04 -19.42
N PHE A 364 6.24 2.56 -20.41
CA PHE A 364 6.85 3.23 -21.55
C PHE A 364 6.04 4.44 -21.99
N GLY A 365 6.75 5.52 -22.29
CA GLY A 365 6.24 6.73 -22.89
C GLY A 365 6.47 6.74 -24.40
N PRO A 366 6.24 7.89 -25.08
CA PRO A 366 6.43 8.02 -26.52
C PRO A 366 7.85 7.66 -27.01
N ASP A 367 8.86 7.95 -26.19
CA ASP A 367 10.28 7.84 -26.58
C ASP A 367 10.96 6.56 -26.04
N GLY A 368 10.24 5.65 -25.41
CA GLY A 368 10.79 4.42 -24.84
C GLY A 368 10.38 4.17 -23.39
N PRO A 369 11.22 3.52 -22.56
CA PRO A 369 10.91 3.31 -21.15
C PRO A 369 10.57 4.63 -20.45
N PHE A 370 9.50 4.64 -19.65
CA PHE A 370 9.08 5.82 -18.89
C PHE A 370 9.85 5.89 -17.58
N ASP A 371 10.62 6.95 -17.39
CA ASP A 371 11.38 7.21 -16.18
C ASP A 371 10.46 7.71 -15.06
N LEU A 372 10.22 6.88 -14.05
CA LEU A 372 9.53 7.28 -12.83
C LEU A 372 10.45 8.17 -11.96
N LYS A 373 9.86 9.07 -11.20
CA LYS A 373 10.59 9.82 -10.17
C LYS A 373 10.94 8.88 -9.01
N PRO A 374 12.19 8.89 -8.49
CA PRO A 374 12.50 8.13 -7.28
C PRO A 374 11.54 8.45 -6.13
N GLY A 375 10.94 7.42 -5.54
CA GLY A 375 9.92 7.51 -4.52
C GLY A 375 8.83 6.46 -4.68
N VAL A 376 7.82 6.54 -3.82
CA VAL A 376 6.69 5.61 -3.87
C VAL A 376 5.81 5.91 -5.08
N SER A 377 5.36 4.86 -5.75
CA SER A 377 4.35 4.95 -6.82
C SER A 377 3.00 4.42 -6.35
N TRP A 378 1.91 5.08 -6.79
CA TRP A 378 0.54 4.59 -6.62
C TRP A 378 -0.02 4.23 -7.99
N ILE A 379 -0.33 2.96 -8.19
CA ILE A 379 -0.87 2.43 -9.43
C ILE A 379 -2.37 2.20 -9.25
N VAL A 380 -3.17 2.86 -10.08
CA VAL A 380 -4.62 2.69 -10.11
C VAL A 380 -4.97 1.84 -11.31
N LEU A 381 -5.56 0.67 -11.06
CA LEU A 381 -6.05 -0.19 -12.14
C LEU A 381 -7.48 0.19 -12.48
N VAL A 382 -7.72 0.52 -13.73
CA VAL A 382 -9.04 0.84 -14.25
C VAL A 382 -9.38 -0.08 -15.42
N GLU A 383 -10.69 -0.27 -15.65
CA GLU A 383 -11.17 -1.06 -16.80
C GLU A 383 -10.67 -0.46 -18.12
N ASP A 384 -10.35 -1.30 -19.08
CA ASP A 384 -9.81 -0.88 -20.40
C ASP A 384 -10.77 0.08 -21.13
N SER A 385 -12.07 -0.09 -20.96
CA SER A 385 -13.11 0.80 -21.49
C SER A 385 -13.29 2.12 -20.70
N SER A 386 -12.46 2.40 -19.70
CA SER A 386 -12.53 3.65 -18.93
C SER A 386 -12.21 4.85 -19.79
N THR A 387 -12.86 5.97 -19.47
CA THR A 387 -12.69 7.22 -20.21
C THR A 387 -12.00 8.27 -19.36
N GLU A 388 -11.14 9.06 -19.97
CA GLU A 388 -10.49 10.21 -19.34
C GLU A 388 -11.02 11.53 -19.91
N THR A 389 -11.01 12.55 -19.05
CA THR A 389 -11.33 13.94 -19.41
C THR A 389 -10.31 14.86 -18.75
N GLN A 390 -9.80 15.80 -19.50
CA GLN A 390 -8.95 16.88 -19.00
C GLN A 390 -9.73 18.20 -18.98
N THR A 391 -9.63 18.94 -17.88
CA THR A 391 -10.19 20.28 -17.74
C THR A 391 -9.12 21.19 -17.12
N GLY A 392 -8.48 22.00 -17.94
CA GLY A 392 -7.31 22.76 -17.50
C GLY A 392 -6.15 21.84 -17.12
N ASP A 393 -5.69 21.95 -15.88
CA ASP A 393 -4.59 21.13 -15.31
C ASP A 393 -5.12 19.86 -14.59
N ASP A 394 -6.45 19.65 -14.55
CA ASP A 394 -7.12 18.59 -13.82
C ASP A 394 -7.55 17.45 -14.75
N TRP A 395 -7.33 16.22 -14.29
CA TRP A 395 -7.70 14.99 -14.99
C TRP A 395 -8.77 14.21 -14.19
N GLU A 396 -9.77 13.72 -14.89
CA GLU A 396 -10.76 12.79 -14.34
C GLU A 396 -10.81 11.52 -15.20
N VAL A 397 -10.64 10.36 -14.55
CA VAL A 397 -10.83 9.03 -15.15
C VAL A 397 -12.11 8.44 -14.59
N LYS A 398 -13.04 8.06 -15.47
CA LYS A 398 -14.27 7.37 -15.12
C LYS A 398 -14.12 5.88 -15.45
N PHE A 399 -14.26 5.05 -14.43
CA PHE A 399 -14.16 3.59 -14.56
C PHE A 399 -15.19 3.05 -15.54
N GLY A 400 -14.74 2.22 -16.46
CA GLY A 400 -15.56 1.61 -17.52
C GLY A 400 -16.42 0.45 -17.03
N GLN A 401 -17.04 -0.25 -17.96
CA GLN A 401 -17.87 -1.43 -17.68
C GLN A 401 -16.98 -2.68 -17.82
N PRO A 402 -16.85 -3.50 -16.77
CA PRO A 402 -16.13 -4.76 -16.86
C PRO A 402 -16.67 -5.70 -17.94
N THR A 403 -15.77 -6.43 -18.55
CA THR A 403 -16.12 -7.45 -19.54
C THR A 403 -16.80 -8.63 -18.87
N MET A 404 -17.94 -9.08 -19.44
CA MET A 404 -18.62 -10.29 -18.96
C MET A 404 -17.85 -11.52 -19.47
N GLY A 405 -17.30 -12.29 -18.53
CA GLY A 405 -16.68 -13.58 -18.82
C GLY A 405 -17.75 -14.66 -19.02
N THR A 406 -17.43 -15.62 -19.90
CA THR A 406 -18.25 -16.83 -20.14
C THR A 406 -18.00 -17.88 -19.07
#